data_1615ff227801d3db6d20f92a1bc2861f
#
_entry.id   1615ff227801d3db6d20f92a1bc2861f
#
_cell.length_a   1.000
_cell.length_b   1.000
_cell.length_c   1.000
_cell.angle_alpha   90.00
_cell.angle_beta   90.00
_cell.angle_gamma   90.00
#
_symmetry.space_group_name_H-M   'P 1'
#
loop_
_entity.id
_entity.type
_entity.pdbx_description
1 polymer ?
#
loop_
_entity_poly.entity_id
_entity_poly.type
_entity_poly.pdbx_seq_one_letter_code
_entity_poly.pdbx_strand_id
1 'polypeptide(L)'
;MFDSTARTRTAVLATTGALAAVVTALGVTGPASAAEGSTGTAVTTTVVDPNDALLRASQMPVVNDVQDWSRVATRHSRVSTAQPESLSALGFSDKARRDFAMPGGRATNVVLTFADAAAAADAYAEVKAWRQHTGDNIPAGGQLLFTDKVKPVTVQQGRGSYFSFVFKSDKSSDEGTFEWVGVTRRGSAVSIVDWRVNGADATYDVDPTIASVQAANIKLARVS
;
A
#
# COMPACT_ATOMS: atom_id res chain seq x y z
N MET A 1 -41.13 4.86 -20.41
CA MET A 1 -40.44 4.59 -21.68
C MET A 1 -38.99 5.03 -21.43
N PHE A 2 -38.16 4.13 -20.89
CA PHE A 2 -36.76 4.40 -20.55
C PHE A 2 -35.89 3.46 -21.35
N ASP A 3 -35.07 4.06 -22.19
CA ASP A 3 -34.17 3.36 -23.12
C ASP A 3 -32.89 2.95 -22.39
N SER A 4 -32.63 1.63 -22.36
CA SER A 4 -31.49 1.02 -21.68
C SER A 4 -30.38 0.76 -22.68
N THR A 5 -29.40 1.67 -22.79
CA THR A 5 -28.22 1.48 -23.62
C THR A 5 -27.18 0.66 -22.88
N ALA A 6 -27.11 -0.63 -23.18
CA ALA A 6 -26.06 -1.54 -22.75
C ALA A 6 -24.73 -1.17 -23.45
N ARG A 7 -23.71 -0.79 -22.67
CA ARG A 7 -22.32 -0.62 -23.17
C ARG A 7 -21.59 -1.95 -23.12
N THR A 8 -21.40 -2.54 -24.27
CA THR A 8 -20.55 -3.71 -24.49
C THR A 8 -19.08 -3.31 -24.34
N ARG A 9 -18.38 -3.87 -23.34
CA ARG A 9 -16.93 -3.75 -23.21
C ARG A 9 -16.28 -4.87 -24.00
N THR A 10 -15.58 -4.51 -25.06
CA THR A 10 -14.75 -5.42 -25.85
C THR A 10 -13.43 -5.67 -25.10
N ALA A 11 -13.20 -6.90 -24.66
CA ALA A 11 -11.92 -7.33 -24.12
C ALA A 11 -10.97 -7.64 -25.29
N VAL A 12 -9.84 -6.93 -25.35
CA VAL A 12 -8.74 -7.23 -26.27
C VAL A 12 -7.82 -8.23 -25.59
N LEU A 13 -7.83 -9.48 -26.07
CA LEU A 13 -6.82 -10.48 -25.70
C LEU A 13 -5.51 -10.17 -26.46
N ALA A 14 -4.47 -9.80 -25.73
CA ALA A 14 -3.11 -9.77 -26.28
C ALA A 14 -2.49 -11.16 -26.15
N THR A 15 -2.32 -11.84 -27.26
CA THR A 15 -1.59 -13.11 -27.40
C THR A 15 -0.09 -12.83 -27.44
N THR A 16 0.63 -13.20 -26.39
CA THR A 16 2.10 -13.17 -26.35
C THR A 16 2.63 -14.40 -27.08
N GLY A 17 3.26 -14.19 -28.24
CA GLY A 17 3.93 -15.24 -29.01
C GLY A 17 5.26 -15.60 -28.37
N ALA A 18 5.46 -16.88 -28.01
CA ALA A 18 6.74 -17.44 -27.61
C ALA A 18 7.60 -17.72 -28.86
N LEU A 19 8.73 -17.03 -29.01
CA LEU A 19 9.76 -17.37 -29.99
C LEU A 19 10.63 -18.52 -29.43
N ALA A 20 10.48 -19.71 -29.97
CA ALA A 20 11.41 -20.80 -29.75
C ALA A 20 12.60 -20.65 -30.70
N ALA A 21 13.77 -20.35 -30.18
CA ALA A 21 15.02 -20.39 -30.94
C ALA A 21 15.54 -21.85 -31.02
N VAL A 22 15.47 -22.43 -32.21
CA VAL A 22 16.10 -23.70 -32.50
C VAL A 22 17.59 -23.45 -32.83
N VAL A 23 18.48 -23.86 -31.94
CA VAL A 23 19.93 -23.90 -32.21
C VAL A 23 20.31 -25.27 -32.78
N THR A 24 20.61 -25.30 -34.05
CA THR A 24 21.19 -26.50 -34.73
C THR A 24 22.68 -26.54 -34.41
N ALA A 25 23.12 -27.49 -33.61
CA ALA A 25 24.53 -27.75 -33.36
C ALA A 25 25.12 -28.62 -34.50
N LEU A 26 26.02 -28.01 -35.28
CA LEU A 26 26.92 -28.77 -36.19
C LEU A 26 28.11 -29.27 -35.38
N GLY A 27 28.31 -30.56 -35.35
CA GLY A 27 29.40 -31.22 -34.65
C GLY A 27 30.77 -30.91 -35.25
N VAL A 28 31.70 -30.50 -34.39
CA VAL A 28 33.14 -30.53 -34.63
C VAL A 28 33.77 -31.34 -33.51
N THR A 29 34.35 -32.49 -33.84
CA THR A 29 35.14 -33.32 -32.95
C THR A 29 36.52 -32.69 -32.77
N GLY A 30 36.81 -32.12 -31.61
CA GLY A 30 38.12 -31.67 -31.15
C GLY A 30 38.48 -32.33 -29.82
N PRO A 31 39.77 -32.49 -29.47
CA PRO A 31 40.19 -33.33 -28.35
C PRO A 31 39.83 -32.73 -26.99
N ALA A 32 39.60 -33.64 -26.05
CA ALA A 32 39.22 -33.37 -24.68
C ALA A 32 40.20 -32.38 -23.98
N SER A 33 39.70 -31.19 -23.68
CA SER A 33 40.31 -30.29 -22.69
C SER A 33 39.59 -30.47 -21.38
N ALA A 34 40.37 -30.54 -20.31
CA ALA A 34 39.91 -30.73 -18.94
C ALA A 34 38.82 -29.71 -18.58
N ALA A 35 37.68 -30.20 -18.06
CA ALA A 35 36.63 -29.40 -17.51
C ALA A 35 37.15 -28.66 -16.25
N GLU A 36 37.46 -27.37 -16.37
CA GLU A 36 37.55 -26.48 -15.21
C GLU A 36 36.17 -26.41 -14.59
N GLY A 37 36.09 -26.88 -13.34
CA GLY A 37 34.85 -26.84 -12.57
C GLY A 37 34.37 -25.40 -12.45
N SER A 38 33.32 -25.06 -13.17
CA SER A 38 32.56 -23.84 -12.96
C SER A 38 31.96 -23.92 -11.55
N THR A 39 32.65 -23.34 -10.59
CA THR A 39 32.05 -23.04 -9.26
C THR A 39 30.96 -22.01 -9.48
N GLY A 40 29.76 -22.49 -9.80
CA GLY A 40 28.57 -21.69 -9.82
C GLY A 40 28.39 -21.05 -8.45
N THR A 41 28.70 -19.76 -8.35
CA THR A 41 28.40 -18.98 -7.15
C THR A 41 26.89 -19.03 -6.98
N ALA A 42 26.43 -19.80 -6.01
CA ALA A 42 25.02 -19.83 -5.63
C ALA A 42 24.64 -18.40 -5.24
N VAL A 43 23.87 -17.73 -6.09
CA VAL A 43 23.26 -16.43 -5.73
C VAL A 43 22.25 -16.75 -4.63
N THR A 44 22.66 -16.53 -3.39
CA THR A 44 21.74 -16.59 -2.24
C THR A 44 20.78 -15.42 -2.39
N THR A 45 19.61 -15.69 -2.96
CA THR A 45 18.52 -14.71 -2.96
C THR A 45 18.09 -14.56 -1.50
N THR A 46 18.48 -13.46 -0.88
CA THR A 46 18.00 -13.12 0.46
C THR A 46 16.50 -12.88 0.35
N VAL A 47 15.72 -13.80 0.92
CA VAL A 47 14.26 -13.58 1.04
C VAL A 47 14.06 -12.43 2.00
N VAL A 48 13.57 -11.31 1.49
CA VAL A 48 13.34 -10.10 2.25
C VAL A 48 11.95 -10.20 2.89
N ASP A 49 11.88 -10.24 4.22
CA ASP A 49 10.62 -10.32 4.96
C ASP A 49 9.99 -8.93 5.12
N PRO A 50 8.79 -8.67 4.54
CA PRO A 50 8.12 -7.39 4.67
C PRO A 50 7.75 -7.03 6.12
N ASN A 51 7.76 -7.98 7.06
CA ASN A 51 7.56 -7.71 8.48
C ASN A 51 8.65 -6.80 9.08
N ASP A 52 9.86 -6.82 8.53
CA ASP A 52 10.97 -5.98 9.00
C ASP A 52 10.76 -4.48 8.72
N ALA A 53 9.91 -4.16 7.77
CA ALA A 53 9.55 -2.79 7.41
C ALA A 53 8.27 -2.28 8.09
N LEU A 54 7.58 -3.08 8.90
CA LEU A 54 6.40 -2.62 9.61
C LEU A 54 6.76 -1.58 10.70
N LEU A 55 5.93 -0.56 10.80
CA LEU A 55 6.01 0.45 11.86
C LEU A 55 5.79 -0.16 13.25
N ARG A 56 6.36 0.50 14.26
CA ARG A 56 6.06 0.26 15.68
C ARG A 56 4.95 1.21 16.13
N ALA A 57 4.32 0.94 17.27
CA ALA A 57 3.30 1.81 17.85
C ALA A 57 3.79 3.26 18.03
N SER A 58 5.01 3.45 18.52
CA SER A 58 5.64 4.76 18.69
C SER A 58 5.96 5.52 17.39
N GLN A 59 5.74 4.91 16.23
CA GLN A 59 5.92 5.52 14.89
C GLN A 59 4.58 5.82 14.22
N MET A 60 3.47 5.46 14.87
CA MET A 60 2.12 5.82 14.45
C MET A 60 1.84 7.29 14.77
N PRO A 61 0.89 7.95 14.08
CA PRO A 61 0.60 9.36 14.29
C PRO A 61 0.23 9.68 15.74
N VAL A 62 0.87 10.67 16.34
CA VAL A 62 0.49 11.16 17.69
C VAL A 62 -0.77 11.97 17.56
N VAL A 63 -1.86 11.51 18.19
CA VAL A 63 -3.18 12.17 18.15
C VAL A 63 -3.32 13.20 19.27
N ASN A 64 -2.76 12.90 20.45
CA ASN A 64 -2.69 13.79 21.60
C ASN A 64 -1.64 13.28 22.59
N ASP A 65 -1.34 14.07 23.63
CA ASP A 65 -0.30 13.77 24.62
C ASP A 65 -0.66 12.67 25.64
N VAL A 66 -1.88 12.13 25.56
CA VAL A 66 -2.44 11.24 26.61
C VAL A 66 -2.72 9.83 26.09
N GLN A 67 -2.77 9.63 24.76
CA GLN A 67 -3.20 8.37 24.16
C GLN A 67 -2.12 7.77 23.27
N ASP A 68 -1.68 6.57 23.64
CA ASP A 68 -0.70 5.80 22.88
C ASP A 68 -1.36 4.67 22.07
N TRP A 69 -0.82 4.44 20.89
CA TRP A 69 -1.18 3.29 20.09
C TRP A 69 -0.66 2.00 20.72
N SER A 70 -1.50 0.99 20.80
CA SER A 70 -1.12 -0.37 21.16
C SER A 70 -1.33 -1.32 19.98
N ARG A 71 -0.43 -2.30 19.82
CA ARG A 71 -0.60 -3.36 18.82
C ARG A 71 -1.77 -4.26 19.20
N VAL A 72 -2.65 -4.58 18.22
CA VAL A 72 -3.78 -5.48 18.41
C VAL A 72 -3.71 -6.68 17.45
N ALA A 73 -4.32 -7.79 17.85
CA ALA A 73 -4.42 -9.00 17.02
C ALA A 73 -5.60 -8.95 16.05
N THR A 74 -6.64 -8.19 16.38
CA THR A 74 -7.85 -8.07 15.54
C THR A 74 -7.53 -7.30 14.27
N ARG A 75 -7.86 -7.89 13.13
CA ARG A 75 -7.65 -7.29 11.81
C ARG A 75 -8.99 -6.86 11.22
N HIS A 76 -9.01 -5.66 10.66
CA HIS A 76 -10.13 -5.22 9.83
C HIS A 76 -9.98 -5.78 8.42
N SER A 77 -11.09 -6.04 7.72
CA SER A 77 -11.07 -6.57 6.36
C SER A 77 -10.39 -5.62 5.37
N ARG A 78 -10.63 -4.32 5.53
CA ARG A 78 -10.03 -3.25 4.73
C ARG A 78 -8.94 -2.52 5.51
N VAL A 79 -7.99 -1.94 4.79
CA VAL A 79 -7.01 -1.01 5.36
C VAL A 79 -7.71 0.32 5.64
N SER A 80 -8.38 0.88 4.65
CA SER A 80 -9.07 2.17 4.69
C SER A 80 -10.52 2.04 4.23
N THR A 81 -11.42 2.92 4.67
CA THR A 81 -12.77 3.06 4.08
C THR A 81 -12.72 3.59 2.65
N ALA A 82 -11.66 4.30 2.28
CA ALA A 82 -11.43 4.76 0.91
C ALA A 82 -10.93 3.65 -0.04
N GLN A 83 -10.55 2.48 0.48
CA GLN A 83 -10.07 1.36 -0.33
C GLN A 83 -11.22 0.74 -1.15
N PRO A 84 -11.25 0.85 -2.51
CA PRO A 84 -12.38 0.40 -3.32
C PRO A 84 -12.43 -1.13 -3.42
N GLU A 85 -11.27 -1.76 -3.62
CA GLU A 85 -11.12 -3.20 -3.84
C GLU A 85 -10.26 -3.86 -2.76
N SER A 86 -10.07 -5.17 -2.85
CA SER A 86 -9.15 -5.88 -1.95
C SER A 86 -7.69 -5.48 -2.24
N LEU A 87 -6.80 -5.56 -1.24
CA LEU A 87 -5.36 -5.30 -1.45
C LEU A 87 -4.74 -6.19 -2.53
N SER A 88 -5.29 -7.39 -2.77
CA SER A 88 -4.79 -8.30 -3.81
C SER A 88 -4.87 -7.71 -5.22
N ALA A 89 -5.77 -6.77 -5.47
CA ALA A 89 -5.86 -6.04 -6.73
C ALA A 89 -4.60 -5.22 -7.04
N LEU A 90 -3.78 -4.90 -6.04
CA LEU A 90 -2.51 -4.19 -6.22
C LEU A 90 -1.39 -5.07 -6.80
N GLY A 91 -1.57 -6.40 -6.91
CA GLY A 91 -0.61 -7.31 -7.57
C GLY A 91 0.71 -7.50 -6.83
N PHE A 92 0.75 -7.40 -5.51
CA PHE A 92 1.97 -7.60 -4.70
C PHE A 92 2.44 -9.06 -4.69
N SER A 93 3.74 -9.26 -4.52
CA SER A 93 4.35 -10.58 -4.36
C SER A 93 4.26 -11.08 -2.92
N ASP A 94 4.47 -10.20 -1.93
CA ASP A 94 4.36 -10.52 -0.52
C ASP A 94 3.81 -9.34 0.29
N LYS A 95 3.28 -9.64 1.49
CA LYS A 95 2.59 -8.68 2.33
C LYS A 95 2.81 -8.92 3.81
N ALA A 96 3.12 -7.86 4.53
CA ALA A 96 2.99 -7.80 5.99
C ALA A 96 1.96 -6.75 6.42
N ARG A 97 1.31 -6.99 7.57
CA ARG A 97 0.32 -6.08 8.15
C ARG A 97 0.42 -6.04 9.66
N ARG A 98 0.27 -4.84 10.21
CA ARG A 98 0.16 -4.61 11.65
C ARG A 98 -0.97 -3.64 11.93
N ASP A 99 -1.83 -4.02 12.88
CA ASP A 99 -2.97 -3.21 13.32
C ASP A 99 -2.70 -2.68 14.72
N PHE A 100 -3.24 -1.48 14.98
CA PHE A 100 -3.10 -0.76 16.23
C PHE A 100 -4.46 -0.22 16.66
N ALA A 101 -4.64 -0.05 17.97
CA ALA A 101 -5.80 0.59 18.56
C ALA A 101 -5.38 1.54 19.68
N MET A 102 -6.22 2.54 19.89
CA MET A 102 -6.27 3.40 21.06
C MET A 102 -7.73 3.69 21.38
N PRO A 103 -8.09 4.27 22.54
CA PRO A 103 -9.47 4.70 22.82
C PRO A 103 -9.97 5.65 21.71
N GLY A 104 -11.12 5.32 21.10
CA GLY A 104 -11.70 6.09 20.00
C GLY A 104 -10.95 6.05 18.67
N GLY A 105 -9.85 5.29 18.56
CA GLY A 105 -9.03 5.26 17.36
C GLY A 105 -8.56 3.87 16.94
N ARG A 106 -8.25 3.73 15.66
CA ARG A 106 -7.60 2.55 15.08
C ARG A 106 -6.62 2.95 14.00
N ALA A 107 -5.59 2.14 13.79
CA ALA A 107 -4.65 2.33 12.71
C ALA A 107 -4.16 1.01 12.14
N THR A 108 -3.67 1.07 10.91
CA THR A 108 -3.10 -0.08 10.19
C THR A 108 -1.86 0.37 9.45
N ASN A 109 -0.80 -0.41 9.53
CA ASN A 109 0.33 -0.30 8.63
C ASN A 109 0.44 -1.59 7.80
N VAL A 110 0.50 -1.44 6.48
CA VAL A 110 0.71 -2.54 5.53
C VAL A 110 1.97 -2.26 4.74
N VAL A 111 2.81 -3.29 4.59
CA VAL A 111 3.97 -3.29 3.70
C VAL A 111 3.72 -4.32 2.60
N LEU A 112 3.90 -3.91 1.37
CA LEU A 112 3.74 -4.71 0.16
C LEU A 112 5.06 -4.71 -0.59
N THR A 113 5.51 -5.87 -1.06
CA THR A 113 6.65 -6.01 -1.97
C THR A 113 6.17 -6.46 -3.35
N PHE A 114 6.84 -6.03 -4.38
CA PHE A 114 6.47 -6.25 -5.79
C PHE A 114 7.63 -6.86 -6.55
N ALA A 115 7.35 -7.43 -7.71
CA ALA A 115 8.36 -8.01 -8.59
C ALA A 115 9.43 -6.98 -9.01
N ASP A 116 9.03 -5.73 -9.19
CA ASP A 116 9.91 -4.64 -9.59
C ASP A 116 9.40 -3.24 -9.14
N ALA A 117 10.21 -2.23 -9.42
CA ALA A 117 9.89 -0.85 -9.06
C ALA A 117 8.76 -0.24 -9.90
N ALA A 118 8.46 -0.77 -11.09
CA ALA A 118 7.36 -0.30 -11.93
C ALA A 118 6.02 -0.75 -11.34
N ALA A 119 5.87 -2.04 -11.00
CA ALA A 119 4.70 -2.56 -10.32
C ALA A 119 4.43 -1.84 -8.98
N ALA A 120 5.49 -1.54 -8.22
CA ALA A 120 5.36 -0.75 -6.99
C ALA A 120 4.92 0.71 -7.28
N ALA A 121 5.30 1.29 -8.42
CA ALA A 121 4.87 2.63 -8.81
C ALA A 121 3.38 2.65 -9.18
N ASP A 122 2.89 1.64 -9.87
CA ASP A 122 1.48 1.50 -10.21
C ASP A 122 0.63 1.32 -8.95
N ALA A 123 1.05 0.46 -8.03
CA ALA A 123 0.39 0.28 -6.74
C ALA A 123 0.37 1.57 -5.89
N TYR A 124 1.46 2.34 -5.88
CA TYR A 124 1.51 3.65 -5.23
C TYR A 124 0.52 4.64 -5.83
N ALA A 125 0.39 4.65 -7.17
CA ALA A 125 -0.57 5.51 -7.87
C ALA A 125 -2.01 5.11 -7.57
N GLU A 126 -2.29 3.80 -7.52
CA GLU A 126 -3.61 3.26 -7.19
C GLU A 126 -4.04 3.61 -5.75
N VAL A 127 -3.15 3.46 -4.76
CA VAL A 127 -3.47 3.86 -3.38
C VAL A 127 -3.77 5.37 -3.28
N LYS A 128 -3.10 6.21 -4.05
CA LYS A 128 -3.45 7.64 -4.13
C LYS A 128 -4.83 7.88 -4.76
N ALA A 129 -5.21 7.04 -5.72
CA ALA A 129 -6.52 7.12 -6.38
C ALA A 129 -7.67 6.73 -5.44
N TRP A 130 -7.42 6.00 -4.34
CA TRP A 130 -8.44 5.71 -3.32
C TRP A 130 -9.15 6.95 -2.79
N ARG A 131 -8.48 8.12 -2.84
CA ARG A 131 -9.12 9.40 -2.51
C ARG A 131 -10.44 9.62 -3.26
N GLN A 132 -10.58 9.12 -4.47
CA GLN A 132 -11.80 9.25 -5.29
C GLN A 132 -12.95 8.36 -4.77
N HIS A 133 -12.63 7.41 -3.90
CA HIS A 133 -13.52 6.39 -3.35
C HIS A 133 -13.83 6.59 -1.85
N THR A 134 -13.53 7.78 -1.29
CA THR A 134 -13.70 8.07 0.14
C THR A 134 -15.15 7.94 0.63
N GLY A 135 -16.12 8.01 -0.28
CA GLY A 135 -17.55 7.84 0.02
C GLY A 135 -18.08 6.41 -0.11
N ASP A 136 -17.35 5.52 -0.80
CA ASP A 136 -17.91 4.23 -1.30
C ASP A 136 -18.15 3.20 -0.19
N ASN A 137 -17.35 3.24 0.87
CA ASN A 137 -17.39 2.26 1.97
C ASN A 137 -17.75 2.87 3.33
N ILE A 138 -18.40 4.03 3.33
CA ILE A 138 -19.01 4.59 4.53
C ILE A 138 -20.18 3.69 4.94
N PRO A 139 -20.38 3.40 6.23
CA PRO A 139 -21.50 2.59 6.70
C PRO A 139 -22.84 3.09 6.17
N ALA A 140 -23.77 2.16 5.96
CA ALA A 140 -25.14 2.50 5.54
C ALA A 140 -25.78 3.49 6.53
N GLY A 141 -26.32 4.59 6.02
CA GLY A 141 -26.82 5.69 6.86
C GLY A 141 -25.77 6.77 7.17
N GLY A 142 -24.50 6.54 6.88
CA GLY A 142 -23.44 7.53 7.04
C GLY A 142 -23.41 8.59 5.94
N GLN A 143 -22.50 9.53 6.08
CA GLN A 143 -22.30 10.64 5.15
C GLN A 143 -20.85 11.06 5.09
N LEU A 144 -20.30 11.22 3.88
CA LEU A 144 -19.03 11.91 3.67
C LEU A 144 -19.25 13.41 3.90
N LEU A 145 -18.42 14.02 4.75
CA LEU A 145 -18.48 15.43 5.06
C LEU A 145 -17.44 16.23 4.28
N PHE A 146 -16.24 15.68 4.18
CA PHE A 146 -15.11 16.37 3.59
C PHE A 146 -14.07 15.37 3.05
N THR A 147 -13.39 15.73 1.97
CA THR A 147 -12.22 15.01 1.44
C THR A 147 -11.17 16.02 1.01
N ASP A 148 -9.97 15.90 1.58
CA ASP A 148 -8.84 16.75 1.21
C ASP A 148 -8.18 16.24 -0.10
N LYS A 149 -7.40 17.10 -0.74
CA LYS A 149 -6.57 16.71 -1.89
C LYS A 149 -5.39 15.86 -1.43
N VAL A 150 -4.85 15.05 -2.34
CA VAL A 150 -3.59 14.35 -2.09
C VAL A 150 -2.47 15.36 -1.94
N LYS A 151 -1.74 15.28 -0.82
CA LYS A 151 -0.59 16.12 -0.47
C LYS A 151 0.70 15.32 -0.58
N PRO A 152 1.78 15.87 -1.16
CA PRO A 152 3.07 15.22 -1.18
C PRO A 152 3.71 15.23 0.22
N VAL A 153 4.51 14.19 0.51
CA VAL A 153 5.39 14.12 1.68
C VAL A 153 6.83 14.02 1.21
N THR A 154 7.69 14.88 1.72
CA THR A 154 9.12 14.78 1.47
C THR A 154 9.68 13.57 2.22
N VAL A 155 10.25 12.63 1.48
CA VAL A 155 10.85 11.38 1.98
C VAL A 155 12.30 11.28 1.53
N GLN A 156 13.10 10.44 2.20
CA GLN A 156 14.54 10.30 1.90
C GLN A 156 14.78 9.76 0.49
N GLN A 157 13.98 8.78 0.06
CA GLN A 157 14.11 8.15 -1.25
C GLN A 157 12.75 7.66 -1.76
N GLY A 158 12.50 7.82 -3.07
CA GLY A 158 11.24 7.39 -3.68
C GLY A 158 10.16 8.46 -3.62
N ARG A 159 8.95 8.12 -3.21
CA ARG A 159 7.78 9.01 -3.17
C ARG A 159 6.98 8.81 -1.90
N GLY A 160 6.41 9.90 -1.36
CA GLY A 160 5.46 9.88 -0.25
C GLY A 160 4.29 10.80 -0.53
N SER A 161 3.10 10.42 -0.08
CA SER A 161 1.88 11.24 -0.15
C SER A 161 0.91 10.83 0.93
N TYR A 162 -0.05 11.69 1.23
CA TYR A 162 -1.21 11.37 2.05
C TYR A 162 -2.44 12.17 1.61
N PHE A 163 -3.60 11.74 2.04
CA PHE A 163 -4.85 12.48 1.99
C PHE A 163 -5.68 12.17 3.24
N SER A 164 -6.64 13.03 3.54
CA SER A 164 -7.55 12.86 4.65
C SER A 164 -8.99 13.10 4.23
N PHE A 165 -9.92 12.56 5.00
CA PHE A 165 -11.34 12.79 4.82
C PHE A 165 -12.08 12.64 6.16
N VAL A 166 -13.27 13.19 6.21
CA VAL A 166 -14.14 13.15 7.39
C VAL A 166 -15.48 12.59 6.97
N PHE A 167 -16.01 11.65 7.74
CA PHE A 167 -17.33 11.10 7.53
C PHE A 167 -18.06 10.88 8.85
N LYS A 168 -19.37 10.85 8.81
CA LYS A 168 -20.24 10.34 9.88
C LYS A 168 -20.61 8.90 9.57
N SER A 169 -20.54 8.01 10.55
CA SER A 169 -21.02 6.62 10.42
C SER A 169 -22.55 6.55 10.46
N ASP A 170 -23.20 7.56 11.08
CA ASP A 170 -24.64 7.77 11.11
C ASP A 170 -24.91 9.28 10.95
N LYS A 171 -25.87 9.67 10.10
CA LYS A 171 -26.23 11.08 9.88
C LYS A 171 -26.77 11.77 11.13
N SER A 172 -27.33 11.02 12.06
CA SER A 172 -27.83 11.54 13.34
C SER A 172 -26.73 11.77 14.38
N SER A 173 -25.52 11.25 14.15
CA SER A 173 -24.40 11.50 15.05
C SER A 173 -23.88 12.93 14.90
N ASP A 174 -23.59 13.60 16.02
CA ASP A 174 -22.90 14.90 16.03
C ASP A 174 -21.40 14.73 15.82
N GLU A 175 -20.86 13.52 16.05
CA GLU A 175 -19.42 13.23 15.93
C GLU A 175 -19.04 12.75 14.53
N GLY A 176 -17.97 13.32 13.99
CA GLY A 176 -17.31 12.86 12.78
C GLY A 176 -16.22 11.82 13.08
N THR A 177 -15.96 10.96 12.12
CA THR A 177 -14.76 10.13 12.08
C THR A 177 -13.77 10.76 11.10
N PHE A 178 -12.59 11.08 11.59
CA PHE A 178 -11.48 11.56 10.79
C PHE A 178 -10.64 10.36 10.36
N GLU A 179 -10.30 10.27 9.08
CA GLU A 179 -9.45 9.21 8.53
C GLU A 179 -8.35 9.80 7.65
N TRP A 180 -7.13 9.28 7.79
CA TRP A 180 -5.95 9.66 7.02
C TRP A 180 -5.34 8.43 6.37
N VAL A 181 -4.99 8.55 5.11
CA VAL A 181 -4.31 7.51 4.34
C VAL A 181 -2.99 8.06 3.85
N GLY A 182 -1.90 7.57 4.42
CA GLY A 182 -0.54 7.82 3.99
C GLY A 182 -0.02 6.67 3.14
N VAL A 183 0.74 6.99 2.09
CA VAL A 183 1.40 5.99 1.26
C VAL A 183 2.81 6.44 0.91
N THR A 184 3.76 5.51 0.96
CA THR A 184 5.13 5.75 0.51
C THR A 184 5.65 4.56 -0.29
N ARG A 185 6.49 4.87 -1.29
CA ARG A 185 7.18 3.89 -2.13
C ARG A 185 8.68 4.12 -2.10
N ARG A 186 9.43 3.01 -2.01
CA ARG A 186 10.88 2.98 -2.19
C ARG A 186 11.24 1.70 -2.95
N GLY A 187 12.02 1.81 -4.04
CA GLY A 187 12.33 0.65 -4.90
C GLY A 187 11.08 -0.12 -5.32
N SER A 188 11.08 -1.41 -5.07
CA SER A 188 9.99 -2.37 -5.34
C SER A 188 9.03 -2.56 -4.16
N ALA A 189 9.04 -1.67 -3.16
CA ALA A 189 8.19 -1.79 -1.98
C ALA A 189 7.30 -0.56 -1.77
N VAL A 190 6.09 -0.79 -1.23
CA VAL A 190 5.10 0.23 -0.85
C VAL A 190 4.69 0.01 0.59
N SER A 191 4.58 1.07 1.36
CA SER A 191 3.95 1.06 2.67
C SER A 191 2.73 1.96 2.69
N ILE A 192 1.63 1.44 3.26
CA ILE A 192 0.38 2.15 3.47
C ILE A 192 0.21 2.32 4.98
N VAL A 193 -0.09 3.53 5.42
CA VAL A 193 -0.42 3.87 6.80
C VAL A 193 -1.81 4.47 6.81
N ASP A 194 -2.76 3.75 7.37
CA ASP A 194 -4.11 4.23 7.58
C ASP A 194 -4.34 4.44 9.07
N TRP A 195 -4.99 5.53 9.45
CA TRP A 195 -5.43 5.74 10.82
C TRP A 195 -6.69 6.59 10.86
N ARG A 196 -7.50 6.35 11.87
CA ARG A 196 -8.74 7.09 12.09
C ARG A 196 -9.02 7.30 13.56
N VAL A 197 -9.73 8.38 13.86
CA VAL A 197 -10.13 8.79 15.21
C VAL A 197 -11.55 9.34 15.16
N ASN A 198 -12.36 9.02 16.16
CA ASN A 198 -13.71 9.54 16.34
C ASN A 198 -13.67 10.78 17.21
N GLY A 199 -14.47 11.80 16.86
CA GLY A 199 -14.71 12.97 17.71
C GLY A 199 -13.49 13.85 18.00
N ALA A 200 -12.40 13.68 17.26
CA ALA A 200 -11.19 14.45 17.50
C ALA A 200 -11.30 15.85 16.86
N ASP A 201 -11.16 16.87 17.66
CA ASP A 201 -10.64 18.16 17.19
C ASP A 201 -9.18 17.96 16.82
N ALA A 202 -8.96 17.44 15.60
CA ALA A 202 -7.63 17.20 15.06
C ALA A 202 -7.02 18.53 14.57
N THR A 203 -6.75 19.43 15.49
CA THR A 203 -6.05 20.68 15.21
C THR A 203 -4.56 20.42 15.41
N TYR A 204 -3.84 20.23 14.30
CA TYR A 204 -2.39 20.06 14.31
C TYR A 204 -1.73 21.21 13.56
N ASP A 205 -0.64 21.73 14.10
CA ASP A 205 0.26 22.65 13.35
C ASP A 205 0.88 21.93 12.15
N VAL A 206 1.24 20.66 12.33
CA VAL A 206 1.78 19.77 11.29
C VAL A 206 1.00 18.46 11.34
N ASP A 207 0.48 18.02 10.19
CA ASP A 207 -0.25 16.75 10.09
C ASP A 207 0.64 15.57 10.53
N PRO A 208 0.27 14.82 11.57
CA PRO A 208 1.09 13.77 12.13
C PRO A 208 1.27 12.56 11.19
N THR A 209 0.44 12.45 10.15
CA THR A 209 0.60 11.45 9.08
C THR A 209 1.94 11.60 8.36
N ILE A 210 2.44 12.84 8.24
CA ILE A 210 3.73 13.13 7.58
C ILE A 210 4.87 12.35 8.24
N ALA A 211 4.97 12.41 9.57
CA ALA A 211 6.02 11.72 10.32
C ALA A 211 5.94 10.19 10.16
N SER A 212 4.72 9.62 10.15
CA SER A 212 4.52 8.19 9.97
C SER A 212 4.85 7.73 8.55
N VAL A 213 4.52 8.53 7.52
CA VAL A 213 4.90 8.25 6.13
C VAL A 213 6.43 8.30 5.95
N GLN A 214 7.11 9.26 6.59
CA GLN A 214 8.56 9.36 6.58
C GLN A 214 9.22 8.16 7.29
N ALA A 215 8.72 7.78 8.46
CA ALA A 215 9.19 6.62 9.20
C ALA A 215 8.99 5.32 8.40
N ALA A 216 7.85 5.17 7.73
CA ALA A 216 7.58 4.04 6.84
C ALA A 216 8.57 3.99 5.67
N ASN A 217 8.87 5.14 5.03
CA ASN A 217 9.84 5.22 3.95
C ASN A 217 11.26 4.79 4.37
N ILE A 218 11.70 5.19 5.57
CA ILE A 218 12.98 4.75 6.14
C ILE A 218 12.99 3.24 6.35
N LYS A 219 11.89 2.67 6.84
CA LYS A 219 11.74 1.23 7.06
C LYS A 219 11.78 0.43 5.75
N LEU A 220 11.19 0.95 4.67
CA LEU A 220 11.21 0.31 3.36
C LEU A 220 12.64 0.07 2.81
N ALA A 221 13.66 0.80 3.30
CA ALA A 221 15.06 0.53 2.96
C ALA A 221 15.52 -0.91 3.25
N ARG A 222 14.80 -1.62 4.10
CA ARG A 222 15.12 -3.01 4.49
C ARG A 222 14.58 -4.05 3.53
N VAL A 223 13.63 -3.66 2.68
CA VAL A 223 12.83 -4.58 1.86
C VAL A 223 12.70 -4.12 0.40
N SER A 224 13.41 -3.04 0.01
CA SER A 224 13.38 -2.45 -1.34
C SER A 224 14.62 -2.72 -2.15
#